data_27f0f9149d0a5357844052d14cb097dd
#
_entry.id   27f0f9149d0a5357844052d14cb097dd
#
_cell.length_a   1.000
_cell.length_b   1.000
_cell.length_c   1.000
_cell.angle_alpha   90.00
_cell.angle_beta   90.00
_cell.angle_gamma   90.00
#
_symmetry.space_group_name_H-M   'P 1'
#
loop_
_entity.id
_entity.type
_entity.pdbx_description
1 polymer ?
#
loop_
_entity_poly.entity_id
_entity_poly.type
_entity_poly.pdbx_seq_one_letter_code
_entity_poly.pdbx_strand_id
1 'polypeptide(L)'
;MRIGFIGLGNMGGPMALNLMKAGHALVVHDVRPDAAKPHLDGGAKWADSPKALARASELILTSLPGPKEVEAVALGPDGIIHGAVPGTVYADLSTGSPTVMRKLHAAFKDKGVHVLDAPVSGGVWGAQRGTLQVMVGGDESIYREVRPVLQAVGDKVGYMGPIGAGTIAKLVHNMIGIATRAVFAEGFTLGVKAGVKPEALLEAIRGAAFGQGLMLSQMLPNVIFRGDFDTVRFALKLARKDIGLATELAREYDVPMPLAAVAEQIMVEAMARGWGDKDSTAPWMLQEEAAGVQVRERT
;
A
#
# COMPACT_ATOMS: atom_id res chain seq x y z
N MET A 1 18.91 4.45 19.51
CA MET A 1 19.22 3.35 18.58
C MET A 1 20.05 3.91 17.41
N ARG A 2 21.06 3.19 16.97
CA ARG A 2 21.86 3.55 15.78
C ARG A 2 21.15 3.02 14.54
N ILE A 3 20.71 3.93 13.68
CA ILE A 3 19.91 3.58 12.52
C ILE A 3 20.71 3.81 11.24
N GLY A 4 20.77 2.80 10.39
CA GLY A 4 21.23 2.93 9.02
C GLY A 4 20.06 3.24 8.08
N PHE A 5 20.19 4.22 7.22
CA PHE A 5 19.17 4.53 6.23
C PHE A 5 19.76 4.56 4.82
N ILE A 6 19.24 3.72 3.92
CA ILE A 6 19.69 3.61 2.53
C ILE A 6 18.58 4.06 1.58
N GLY A 7 18.92 4.97 0.67
CA GLY A 7 18.01 5.55 -0.29
C GLY A 7 17.39 6.85 0.22
N LEU A 8 17.98 7.99 -0.18
CA LEU A 8 17.65 9.33 0.28
C LEU A 8 16.89 10.14 -0.79
N GLY A 9 16.11 9.44 -1.62
CA GLY A 9 15.25 10.07 -2.62
C GLY A 9 14.06 10.82 -2.02
N ASN A 10 13.06 11.15 -2.87
CA ASN A 10 11.89 11.96 -2.48
C ASN A 10 11.08 11.41 -1.29
N MET A 11 11.13 10.12 -1.07
CA MET A 11 10.48 9.47 0.07
C MET A 11 11.46 9.23 1.23
N GLY A 12 12.62 8.61 0.94
CA GLY A 12 13.57 8.22 1.98
C GLY A 12 14.24 9.40 2.68
N GLY A 13 14.60 10.45 1.93
CA GLY A 13 15.21 11.64 2.52
C GLY A 13 14.37 12.27 3.65
N PRO A 14 13.12 12.64 3.41
CA PRO A 14 12.24 13.13 4.48
C PRO A 14 12.04 12.17 5.65
N MET A 15 11.91 10.86 5.38
CA MET A 15 11.79 9.83 6.43
C MET A 15 13.04 9.79 7.32
N ALA A 16 14.24 9.81 6.71
CA ALA A 16 15.51 9.87 7.44
C ALA A 16 15.64 11.14 8.29
N LEU A 17 15.23 12.31 7.78
CA LEU A 17 15.20 13.56 8.55
C LEU A 17 14.24 13.49 9.75
N ASN A 18 13.09 12.83 9.62
CA ASN A 18 12.16 12.67 10.74
C ASN A 18 12.73 11.75 11.84
N LEU A 19 13.46 10.71 11.48
CA LEU A 19 14.18 9.89 12.44
C LEU A 19 15.25 10.70 13.21
N MET A 20 15.99 11.58 12.52
CA MET A 20 16.94 12.50 13.17
C MET A 20 16.24 13.47 14.12
N LYS A 21 15.11 14.05 13.72
CA LYS A 21 14.29 14.94 14.58
C LYS A 21 13.76 14.23 15.82
N ALA A 22 13.51 12.90 15.72
CA ALA A 22 13.13 12.07 16.85
C ALA A 22 14.32 11.69 17.77
N GLY A 23 15.53 12.21 17.49
CA GLY A 23 16.71 12.03 18.34
C GLY A 23 17.53 10.77 18.03
N HIS A 24 17.29 10.11 16.90
CA HIS A 24 18.07 8.94 16.52
C HIS A 24 19.38 9.32 15.84
N ALA A 25 20.47 8.60 16.16
CA ALA A 25 21.75 8.73 15.47
C ALA A 25 21.69 7.96 14.12
N LEU A 26 21.89 8.66 13.01
CA LEU A 26 21.80 8.07 11.68
C LEU A 26 23.17 7.89 11.02
N VAL A 27 23.28 6.75 10.33
CA VAL A 27 24.27 6.49 9.27
C VAL A 27 23.51 6.38 7.96
N VAL A 28 23.90 7.11 6.92
CA VAL A 28 23.17 7.21 5.67
C VAL A 28 24.00 6.77 4.47
N HIS A 29 23.33 6.23 3.46
CA HIS A 29 23.93 5.86 2.17
C HIS A 29 22.93 6.08 1.03
N ASP A 30 23.41 6.57 -0.10
CA ASP A 30 22.67 6.66 -1.37
C ASP A 30 23.69 6.49 -2.51
N VAL A 31 23.26 6.01 -3.65
CA VAL A 31 24.11 5.94 -4.86
C VAL A 31 24.49 7.32 -5.38
N ARG A 32 23.77 8.36 -4.98
CA ARG A 32 24.03 9.77 -5.23
C ARG A 32 24.48 10.45 -3.94
N PRO A 33 25.78 10.65 -3.71
CA PRO A 33 26.27 11.24 -2.46
C PRO A 33 25.65 12.61 -2.12
N ASP A 34 25.34 13.43 -3.12
CA ASP A 34 24.73 14.74 -2.93
C ASP A 34 23.35 14.67 -2.25
N ALA A 35 22.62 13.57 -2.40
CA ALA A 35 21.34 13.37 -1.72
C ALA A 35 21.47 13.30 -0.19
N ALA A 36 22.68 12.98 0.33
CA ALA A 36 22.93 12.91 1.75
C ALA A 36 23.20 14.30 2.40
N LYS A 37 23.47 15.35 1.62
CA LYS A 37 23.92 16.63 2.16
C LYS A 37 23.01 17.17 3.29
N PRO A 38 21.66 17.23 3.18
CA PRO A 38 20.82 17.73 4.27
C PRO A 38 20.93 16.89 5.56
N HIS A 39 21.20 15.60 5.43
CA HIS A 39 21.31 14.67 6.55
C HIS A 39 22.69 14.83 7.24
N LEU A 40 23.74 14.99 6.47
CA LEU A 40 25.10 15.23 6.97
C LEU A 40 25.19 16.59 7.69
N ASP A 41 24.59 17.64 7.10
CA ASP A 41 24.49 18.95 7.73
C ASP A 41 23.70 18.88 9.06
N GLY A 42 22.76 17.93 9.19
CA GLY A 42 22.00 17.63 10.41
C GLY A 42 22.71 16.69 11.39
N GLY A 43 23.93 16.23 11.12
CA GLY A 43 24.73 15.41 12.03
C GLY A 43 24.70 13.90 11.76
N ALA A 44 24.07 13.44 10.67
CA ALA A 44 24.18 12.04 10.22
C ALA A 44 25.62 11.73 9.75
N LYS A 45 26.00 10.44 9.76
CA LYS A 45 27.27 9.99 9.21
C LYS A 45 27.08 9.35 7.85
N TRP A 46 28.03 9.53 6.95
CA TRP A 46 28.05 8.84 5.68
C TRP A 46 28.64 7.43 5.79
N ALA A 47 28.13 6.49 5.03
CA ALA A 47 28.75 5.19 4.79
C ALA A 47 28.95 4.98 3.29
N ASP A 48 30.13 4.47 2.90
CA ASP A 48 30.53 4.32 1.49
C ASP A 48 29.83 3.13 0.81
N SER A 49 29.21 2.23 1.58
CA SER A 49 28.48 1.08 1.05
C SER A 49 27.37 0.61 2.01
N PRO A 50 26.37 -0.15 1.50
CA PRO A 50 25.38 -0.82 2.33
C PRO A 50 26.01 -1.73 3.40
N LYS A 51 27.10 -2.42 3.09
CA LYS A 51 27.90 -3.23 4.02
C LYS A 51 28.50 -2.42 5.15
N ALA A 52 29.09 -1.26 4.84
CA ALA A 52 29.70 -0.38 5.84
C ALA A 52 28.62 0.21 6.76
N LEU A 53 27.47 0.64 6.19
CA LEU A 53 26.31 1.12 6.93
C LEU A 53 25.78 0.04 7.87
N ALA A 54 25.64 -1.19 7.39
CA ALA A 54 25.09 -2.29 8.17
C ALA A 54 25.93 -2.60 9.41
N ARG A 55 27.27 -2.55 9.31
CA ARG A 55 28.19 -2.73 10.45
C ARG A 55 28.03 -1.70 11.56
N ALA A 56 27.55 -0.51 11.22
CA ALA A 56 27.39 0.60 12.15
C ALA A 56 25.99 0.70 12.75
N SER A 57 25.05 -0.18 12.35
CA SER A 57 23.64 -0.03 12.61
C SER A 57 23.03 -1.19 13.38
N GLU A 58 22.09 -0.89 14.25
CA GLU A 58 21.23 -1.87 14.98
C GLU A 58 19.92 -2.10 14.21
N LEU A 59 19.39 -1.05 13.59
CA LEU A 59 18.25 -1.08 12.68
C LEU A 59 18.66 -0.50 11.33
N ILE A 60 18.36 -1.20 10.25
CA ILE A 60 18.63 -0.76 8.87
C ILE A 60 17.29 -0.55 8.19
N LEU A 61 17.10 0.63 7.60
CA LEU A 61 15.94 1.00 6.83
C LEU A 61 16.34 1.24 5.38
N THR A 62 15.55 0.75 4.43
CA THR A 62 15.74 1.02 3.00
C THR A 62 14.51 1.67 2.39
N SER A 63 14.70 2.62 1.46
CA SER A 63 13.64 3.22 0.66
C SER A 63 14.11 3.38 -0.78
N LEU A 64 13.87 2.35 -1.57
CA LEU A 64 14.48 2.13 -2.89
C LEU A 64 13.42 2.06 -4.00
N PRO A 65 13.80 2.24 -5.28
CA PRO A 65 12.87 2.30 -6.40
C PRO A 65 12.04 1.03 -6.61
N GLY A 66 12.62 -0.14 -6.34
CA GLY A 66 11.92 -1.39 -6.59
C GLY A 66 12.65 -2.64 -6.09
N PRO A 67 12.08 -3.83 -6.37
CA PRO A 67 12.57 -5.09 -5.82
C PRO A 67 13.98 -5.48 -6.29
N LYS A 68 14.41 -5.04 -7.48
CA LYS A 68 15.76 -5.30 -7.99
C LYS A 68 16.82 -4.56 -7.17
N GLU A 69 16.57 -3.29 -6.88
CA GLU A 69 17.46 -2.44 -6.08
C GLU A 69 17.48 -2.92 -4.62
N VAL A 70 16.33 -3.33 -4.07
CA VAL A 70 16.24 -3.91 -2.72
C VAL A 70 17.10 -5.17 -2.63
N GLU A 71 16.98 -6.09 -3.58
CA GLU A 71 17.77 -7.32 -3.60
C GLU A 71 19.27 -7.04 -3.78
N ALA A 72 19.65 -6.12 -4.67
CA ALA A 72 21.04 -5.74 -4.90
C ALA A 72 21.68 -5.09 -3.65
N VAL A 73 20.98 -4.19 -2.99
CA VAL A 73 21.43 -3.53 -1.75
C VAL A 73 21.51 -4.51 -0.59
N ALA A 74 20.60 -5.49 -0.52
CA ALA A 74 20.59 -6.47 0.55
C ALA A 74 21.64 -7.58 0.36
N LEU A 75 21.72 -8.18 -0.83
CA LEU A 75 22.49 -9.41 -1.10
C LEU A 75 23.69 -9.22 -2.03
N GLY A 76 23.88 -8.06 -2.65
CA GLY A 76 25.00 -7.78 -3.55
C GLY A 76 26.38 -7.88 -2.89
N PRO A 77 27.49 -7.77 -3.63
CA PRO A 77 28.86 -7.96 -3.11
C PRO A 77 29.19 -7.06 -1.91
N ASP A 78 28.72 -5.81 -1.91
CA ASP A 78 28.82 -4.87 -0.79
C ASP A 78 27.48 -4.64 -0.09
N GLY A 79 26.62 -5.66 -0.14
CA GLY A 79 25.28 -5.63 0.43
C GLY A 79 25.22 -5.70 1.96
N ILE A 80 24.04 -5.39 2.49
CA ILE A 80 23.74 -5.41 3.93
C ILE A 80 24.14 -6.74 4.57
N ILE A 81 23.91 -7.87 3.88
CA ILE A 81 24.18 -9.23 4.37
C ILE A 81 25.64 -9.46 4.77
N HIS A 82 26.57 -8.70 4.20
CA HIS A 82 28.02 -8.81 4.46
C HIS A 82 28.48 -7.90 5.60
N GLY A 83 27.62 -7.04 6.13
CA GLY A 83 27.94 -6.11 7.21
C GLY A 83 27.09 -6.30 8.47
N ALA A 84 25.85 -6.74 8.33
CA ALA A 84 24.93 -6.96 9.44
C ALA A 84 25.42 -8.07 10.38
N VAL A 85 25.22 -7.87 11.68
CA VAL A 85 25.61 -8.81 12.75
C VAL A 85 24.35 -9.43 13.37
N PRO A 86 24.46 -10.58 14.08
CA PRO A 86 23.34 -11.16 14.78
C PRO A 86 22.60 -10.16 15.67
N GLY A 87 21.28 -10.17 15.64
CA GLY A 87 20.40 -9.22 16.33
C GLY A 87 20.10 -7.93 15.56
N THR A 88 20.79 -7.67 14.44
CA THR A 88 20.41 -6.53 13.56
C THR A 88 19.01 -6.75 12.99
N VAL A 89 18.21 -5.66 12.92
CA VAL A 89 16.92 -5.66 12.22
C VAL A 89 17.10 -4.93 10.89
N TYR A 90 16.64 -5.55 9.81
CA TYR A 90 16.52 -4.94 8.48
C TYR A 90 15.03 -4.77 8.12
N ALA A 91 14.56 -3.55 7.94
CA ALA A 91 13.19 -3.26 7.53
C ALA A 91 13.17 -2.48 6.20
N ASP A 92 12.53 -3.05 5.18
CA ASP A 92 12.39 -2.42 3.87
C ASP A 92 11.09 -1.61 3.77
N LEU A 93 11.23 -0.29 3.61
CA LEU A 93 10.12 0.66 3.45
C LEU A 93 9.69 0.80 1.98
N SER A 94 10.33 0.11 1.06
CA SER A 94 10.08 0.19 -0.37
C SER A 94 8.77 -0.51 -0.75
N THR A 95 8.16 -0.09 -1.86
CA THR A 95 7.13 -0.90 -2.51
C THR A 95 7.82 -1.94 -3.38
N GLY A 96 7.76 -3.19 -2.96
CA GLY A 96 8.54 -4.28 -3.54
C GLY A 96 7.73 -5.54 -3.88
N SER A 97 8.40 -6.69 -3.84
CA SER A 97 7.85 -8.02 -4.11
C SER A 97 7.84 -8.88 -2.84
N PRO A 98 6.69 -9.49 -2.48
CA PRO A 98 6.63 -10.43 -1.35
C PRO A 98 7.60 -11.60 -1.52
N THR A 99 7.84 -12.04 -2.75
CA THR A 99 8.79 -13.12 -3.07
C THR A 99 10.22 -12.71 -2.76
N VAL A 100 10.60 -11.47 -3.11
CA VAL A 100 11.93 -10.94 -2.75
C VAL A 100 12.06 -10.84 -1.24
N MET A 101 11.06 -10.31 -0.53
CA MET A 101 11.11 -10.21 0.94
C MET A 101 11.27 -11.58 1.62
N ARG A 102 10.57 -12.60 1.15
CA ARG A 102 10.75 -13.98 1.65
C ARG A 102 12.14 -14.55 1.35
N LYS A 103 12.71 -14.25 0.16
CA LYS A 103 14.08 -14.61 -0.20
C LYS A 103 15.09 -13.94 0.74
N LEU A 104 14.94 -12.64 0.99
CA LEU A 104 15.80 -11.90 1.93
C LEU A 104 15.68 -12.48 3.33
N HIS A 105 14.47 -12.70 3.83
CA HIS A 105 14.26 -13.29 5.15
C HIS A 105 14.98 -14.63 5.30
N ALA A 106 14.89 -15.53 4.31
CA ALA A 106 15.59 -16.80 4.32
C ALA A 106 17.13 -16.61 4.34
N ALA A 107 17.67 -15.73 3.50
CA ALA A 107 19.10 -15.49 3.41
C ALA A 107 19.71 -14.87 4.69
N PHE A 108 18.97 -14.01 5.37
CA PHE A 108 19.43 -13.34 6.58
C PHE A 108 19.23 -14.18 7.85
N LYS A 109 18.31 -15.15 7.83
CA LYS A 109 17.99 -16.01 8.99
C LYS A 109 19.23 -16.72 9.56
N ASP A 110 20.04 -17.31 8.68
CA ASP A 110 21.25 -18.05 9.08
C ASP A 110 22.35 -17.14 9.67
N LYS A 111 22.21 -15.82 9.50
CA LYS A 111 23.09 -14.81 10.10
C LYS A 111 22.54 -14.23 11.40
N GLY A 112 21.37 -14.70 11.87
CA GLY A 112 20.70 -14.16 13.04
C GLY A 112 20.20 -12.72 12.86
N VAL A 113 19.95 -12.29 11.63
CA VAL A 113 19.43 -10.96 11.28
C VAL A 113 17.94 -11.07 10.99
N HIS A 114 17.15 -10.19 11.60
CA HIS A 114 15.71 -10.15 11.43
C HIS A 114 15.34 -9.29 10.22
N VAL A 115 14.42 -9.75 9.40
CA VAL A 115 13.93 -9.02 8.21
C VAL A 115 12.45 -8.72 8.36
N LEU A 116 12.08 -7.45 8.15
CA LEU A 116 10.70 -6.97 8.08
C LEU A 116 10.46 -6.32 6.71
N ASP A 117 9.30 -6.51 6.14
CA ASP A 117 8.78 -5.66 5.07
C ASP A 117 7.84 -4.62 5.68
N ALA A 118 8.12 -3.35 5.43
CA ALA A 118 7.44 -2.23 6.09
C ALA A 118 7.08 -1.10 5.10
N PRO A 119 6.49 -1.41 3.94
CA PRO A 119 6.16 -0.40 2.94
C PRO A 119 5.23 0.68 3.47
N VAL A 120 5.36 1.88 2.88
CA VAL A 120 4.70 3.09 3.34
C VAL A 120 3.63 3.60 2.35
N SER A 121 2.63 4.32 2.86
CA SER A 121 1.62 5.02 2.09
C SER A 121 1.34 6.40 2.67
N GLY A 122 1.10 7.41 1.80
CA GLY A 122 0.86 8.81 2.17
C GLY A 122 1.62 9.81 1.29
N GLY A 123 2.44 9.29 0.36
CA GLY A 123 3.20 10.09 -0.61
C GLY A 123 4.26 10.98 0.06
N VAL A 124 4.85 11.88 -0.74
CA VAL A 124 5.92 12.79 -0.29
C VAL A 124 5.47 13.70 0.86
N TRP A 125 4.23 14.19 0.80
CA TRP A 125 3.65 15.01 1.88
C TRP A 125 3.58 14.29 3.22
N GLY A 126 3.16 13.01 3.19
CA GLY A 126 3.15 12.16 4.39
C GLY A 126 4.56 11.89 4.91
N ALA A 127 5.52 11.64 4.02
CA ALA A 127 6.91 11.45 4.37
C ALA A 127 7.53 12.70 5.05
N GLN A 128 7.25 13.88 4.51
CA GLN A 128 7.73 15.15 5.08
C GLN A 128 7.16 15.45 6.48
N ARG A 129 5.88 15.08 6.70
CA ARG A 129 5.16 15.34 7.95
C ARG A 129 5.30 14.23 8.99
N GLY A 130 5.86 13.07 8.64
CA GLY A 130 5.89 11.90 9.52
C GLY A 130 4.51 11.28 9.75
N THR A 131 3.61 11.39 8.78
CA THR A 131 2.21 10.92 8.87
C THR A 131 1.90 9.78 7.92
N LEU A 132 2.92 8.99 7.55
CA LEU A 132 2.73 7.84 6.68
C LEU A 132 1.97 6.71 7.39
N GLN A 133 1.20 5.94 6.62
CA GLN A 133 0.80 4.58 7.01
C GLN A 133 1.99 3.66 6.74
N VAL A 134 2.46 2.94 7.75
CA VAL A 134 3.48 1.90 7.64
C VAL A 134 2.83 0.53 7.83
N MET A 135 2.99 -0.37 6.86
CA MET A 135 2.36 -1.70 6.83
C MET A 135 3.43 -2.76 7.08
N VAL A 136 3.51 -3.31 8.29
CA VAL A 136 4.66 -4.15 8.68
C VAL A 136 4.31 -5.64 8.61
N GLY A 137 5.12 -6.40 7.85
CA GLY A 137 5.13 -7.85 7.83
C GLY A 137 6.44 -8.42 8.38
N GLY A 138 6.37 -9.57 9.05
CA GLY A 138 7.51 -10.26 9.62
C GLY A 138 7.25 -10.86 10.99
N ASP A 139 8.29 -11.02 11.81
CA ASP A 139 8.15 -11.47 13.20
C ASP A 139 7.48 -10.38 14.03
N GLU A 140 6.39 -10.73 14.74
CA GLU A 140 5.60 -9.78 15.52
C GLU A 140 6.38 -9.23 16.72
N SER A 141 7.27 -10.01 17.34
CA SER A 141 8.10 -9.56 18.45
C SER A 141 9.07 -8.48 18.00
N ILE A 142 9.70 -8.66 16.85
CA ILE A 142 10.62 -7.69 16.23
C ILE A 142 9.86 -6.44 15.77
N TYR A 143 8.66 -6.62 15.18
CA TYR A 143 7.78 -5.47 14.88
C TYR A 143 7.51 -4.62 16.12
N ARG A 144 7.14 -5.24 17.25
CA ARG A 144 6.86 -4.53 18.51
C ARG A 144 8.07 -3.76 19.03
N GLU A 145 9.27 -4.33 18.89
CA GLU A 145 10.54 -3.69 19.28
C GLU A 145 10.83 -2.43 18.46
N VAL A 146 10.70 -2.50 17.11
CA VAL A 146 11.06 -1.38 16.22
C VAL A 146 9.92 -0.41 15.97
N ARG A 147 8.68 -0.74 16.34
CA ARG A 147 7.50 0.11 16.15
C ARG A 147 7.69 1.55 16.66
N PRO A 148 8.28 1.80 17.86
CA PRO A 148 8.50 3.17 18.33
C PRO A 148 9.40 3.99 17.40
N VAL A 149 10.36 3.35 16.74
CA VAL A 149 11.23 4.01 15.74
C VAL A 149 10.44 4.30 14.47
N LEU A 150 9.66 3.34 13.97
CA LEU A 150 8.85 3.50 12.78
C LEU A 150 7.77 4.59 12.95
N GLN A 151 7.36 4.89 14.19
CA GLN A 151 6.43 5.99 14.49
C GLN A 151 7.01 7.39 14.20
N ALA A 152 8.33 7.54 14.09
CA ALA A 152 8.94 8.77 13.59
C ALA A 152 8.75 8.94 12.06
N VAL A 153 8.51 7.85 11.35
CA VAL A 153 8.28 7.84 9.89
C VAL A 153 6.80 8.03 9.56
N GLY A 154 5.92 7.47 10.40
CA GLY A 154 4.48 7.53 10.17
C GLY A 154 3.67 7.34 11.45
N ASP A 155 2.56 8.03 11.58
CA ASP A 155 1.67 8.00 12.75
C ASP A 155 0.79 6.73 12.83
N LYS A 156 0.67 5.99 11.71
CA LYS A 156 -0.11 4.74 11.60
C LYS A 156 0.81 3.58 11.25
N VAL A 157 1.32 2.90 12.27
CA VAL A 157 2.20 1.74 12.11
C VAL A 157 1.45 0.48 12.52
N GLY A 158 1.07 -0.34 11.53
CA GLY A 158 0.24 -1.53 11.72
C GLY A 158 0.97 -2.83 11.35
N TYR A 159 0.76 -3.88 12.15
CA TYR A 159 1.20 -5.23 11.84
C TYR A 159 0.23 -5.92 10.89
N MET A 160 0.73 -6.47 9.80
CA MET A 160 -0.07 -7.11 8.74
C MET A 160 -0.01 -8.63 8.75
N GLY A 161 0.95 -9.23 9.47
CA GLY A 161 1.15 -10.68 9.50
C GLY A 161 2.60 -11.09 9.23
N PRO A 162 2.85 -12.35 8.82
CA PRO A 162 4.21 -12.84 8.57
C PRO A 162 4.88 -12.12 7.40
N ILE A 163 6.19 -12.43 7.20
CA ILE A 163 7.02 -11.79 6.16
C ILE A 163 6.34 -11.80 4.77
N GLY A 164 6.31 -10.64 4.14
CA GLY A 164 5.63 -10.37 2.87
C GLY A 164 4.20 -9.83 3.04
N ALA A 165 3.60 -9.91 4.24
CA ALA A 165 2.22 -9.45 4.45
C ALA A 165 2.09 -7.93 4.33
N GLY A 166 3.05 -7.15 4.80
CA GLY A 166 3.09 -5.70 4.63
C GLY A 166 3.15 -5.31 3.15
N THR A 167 4.03 -5.98 2.40
CA THR A 167 4.16 -5.77 0.94
C THR A 167 2.87 -6.15 0.20
N ILE A 168 2.22 -7.26 0.56
CA ILE A 168 0.92 -7.65 -0.01
C ILE A 168 -0.12 -6.58 0.27
N ALA A 169 -0.25 -6.14 1.52
CA ALA A 169 -1.21 -5.09 1.90
C ALA A 169 -0.96 -3.78 1.11
N LYS A 170 0.31 -3.40 0.93
CA LYS A 170 0.69 -2.23 0.11
C LYS A 170 0.33 -2.39 -1.36
N LEU A 171 0.57 -3.55 -1.94
CA LEU A 171 0.22 -3.81 -3.35
C LEU A 171 -1.29 -3.77 -3.57
N VAL A 172 -2.08 -4.37 -2.67
CA VAL A 172 -3.55 -4.31 -2.70
C VAL A 172 -4.04 -2.87 -2.59
N HIS A 173 -3.52 -2.11 -1.61
CA HIS A 173 -3.85 -0.68 -1.47
C HIS A 173 -3.55 0.12 -2.74
N ASN A 174 -2.38 -0.06 -3.32
CA ASN A 174 -1.99 0.68 -4.52
C ASN A 174 -2.84 0.27 -5.74
N MET A 175 -3.13 -1.02 -5.92
CA MET A 175 -4.00 -1.52 -6.98
C MET A 175 -5.39 -0.87 -6.91
N ILE A 176 -6.03 -0.88 -5.74
CA ILE A 176 -7.34 -0.24 -5.54
C ILE A 176 -7.26 1.25 -5.86
N GLY A 177 -6.28 1.98 -5.33
CA GLY A 177 -6.15 3.41 -5.55
C GLY A 177 -5.84 3.79 -7.01
N ILE A 178 -5.11 2.96 -7.75
CA ILE A 178 -4.81 3.19 -9.18
C ILE A 178 -6.05 2.91 -10.03
N ALA A 179 -6.75 1.78 -9.77
CA ALA A 179 -7.98 1.44 -10.48
C ALA A 179 -9.08 2.48 -10.24
N THR A 180 -9.25 2.92 -8.99
CA THR A 180 -10.22 3.97 -8.65
C THR A 180 -9.96 5.27 -9.41
N ARG A 181 -8.70 5.68 -9.59
CA ARG A 181 -8.39 6.88 -10.40
C ARG A 181 -8.85 6.75 -11.86
N ALA A 182 -8.72 5.56 -12.45
CA ALA A 182 -9.19 5.33 -13.81
C ALA A 182 -10.73 5.37 -13.88
N VAL A 183 -11.44 4.79 -12.90
CA VAL A 183 -12.91 4.91 -12.79
C VAL A 183 -13.36 6.37 -12.64
N PHE A 184 -12.65 7.17 -11.82
CA PHE A 184 -12.94 8.60 -11.72
C PHE A 184 -12.73 9.33 -13.06
N ALA A 185 -11.69 8.99 -13.81
CA ALA A 185 -11.44 9.59 -15.12
C ALA A 185 -12.63 9.30 -16.09
N GLU A 186 -13.11 8.05 -16.14
CA GLU A 186 -14.28 7.70 -16.94
C GLU A 186 -15.53 8.51 -16.51
N GLY A 187 -15.88 8.46 -15.23
CA GLY A 187 -17.10 9.09 -14.71
C GLY A 187 -17.11 10.61 -14.85
N PHE A 188 -16.00 11.30 -14.52
CA PHE A 188 -15.92 12.75 -14.65
C PHE A 188 -15.91 13.19 -16.13
N THR A 189 -15.23 12.46 -17.01
CA THR A 189 -15.24 12.75 -18.44
C THR A 189 -16.63 12.63 -19.03
N LEU A 190 -17.36 11.57 -18.69
CA LEU A 190 -18.75 11.39 -19.09
C LEU A 190 -19.63 12.56 -18.61
N GLY A 191 -19.60 12.86 -17.32
CA GLY A 191 -20.44 13.90 -16.72
C GLY A 191 -20.16 15.28 -17.32
N VAL A 192 -18.90 15.63 -17.56
CA VAL A 192 -18.52 16.90 -18.18
C VAL A 192 -18.97 16.95 -19.64
N LYS A 193 -18.79 15.87 -20.39
CA LYS A 193 -19.23 15.78 -21.80
C LYS A 193 -20.75 15.84 -21.91
N ALA A 194 -21.48 15.33 -20.93
CA ALA A 194 -22.93 15.43 -20.79
C ALA A 194 -23.42 16.81 -20.26
N GLY A 195 -22.51 17.77 -20.06
CA GLY A 195 -22.84 19.16 -19.72
C GLY A 195 -22.87 19.48 -18.21
N VAL A 196 -22.44 18.57 -17.33
CA VAL A 196 -22.36 18.84 -15.89
C VAL A 196 -21.00 19.48 -15.56
N LYS A 197 -21.00 20.54 -14.77
CA LYS A 197 -19.74 21.20 -14.33
C LYS A 197 -18.94 20.27 -13.42
N PRO A 198 -17.60 20.21 -13.57
CA PRO A 198 -16.76 19.30 -12.75
C PRO A 198 -16.89 19.56 -11.25
N GLU A 199 -17.07 20.80 -10.82
CA GLU A 199 -17.24 21.16 -9.41
C GLU A 199 -18.56 20.60 -8.85
N ALA A 200 -19.64 20.62 -9.64
CA ALA A 200 -20.95 20.08 -9.25
C ALA A 200 -20.90 18.55 -9.13
N LEU A 201 -20.20 17.87 -10.05
CA LEU A 201 -19.94 16.42 -9.96
C LEU A 201 -19.14 16.08 -8.70
N LEU A 202 -18.09 16.84 -8.42
CA LEU A 202 -17.27 16.63 -7.22
C LEU A 202 -18.12 16.75 -5.95
N GLU A 203 -18.92 17.79 -5.80
CA GLU A 203 -19.76 17.99 -4.62
C GLU A 203 -20.83 16.90 -4.49
N ALA A 204 -21.47 16.49 -5.59
CA ALA A 204 -22.44 15.40 -5.58
C ALA A 204 -21.81 14.07 -5.13
N ILE A 205 -20.64 13.72 -5.66
CA ILE A 205 -19.93 12.48 -5.31
C ILE A 205 -19.44 12.53 -3.85
N ARG A 206 -18.89 13.66 -3.40
CA ARG A 206 -18.42 13.84 -2.01
C ARG A 206 -19.55 13.72 -0.99
N GLY A 207 -20.74 14.22 -1.31
CA GLY A 207 -21.92 14.13 -0.44
C GLY A 207 -22.59 12.75 -0.43
N ALA A 208 -22.35 11.92 -1.45
CA ALA A 208 -22.95 10.60 -1.58
C ALA A 208 -22.18 9.50 -0.81
N ALA A 209 -22.79 8.32 -0.71
CA ALA A 209 -22.27 7.16 0.03
C ALA A 209 -20.83 6.79 -0.29
N PHE A 210 -20.45 6.86 -1.57
CA PHE A 210 -19.07 6.58 -2.00
C PHE A 210 -18.08 7.61 -1.43
N GLY A 211 -18.37 8.90 -1.56
CA GLY A 211 -17.51 9.99 -1.06
C GLY A 211 -17.40 10.03 0.46
N GLN A 212 -18.40 9.50 1.17
CA GLN A 212 -18.40 9.34 2.63
C GLN A 212 -17.64 8.10 3.10
N GLY A 213 -17.04 7.35 2.19
CA GLY A 213 -16.21 6.18 2.53
C GLY A 213 -16.98 4.99 3.09
N LEU A 214 -18.29 4.90 2.83
CA LEU A 214 -19.16 3.84 3.39
C LEU A 214 -18.70 2.44 2.97
N MET A 215 -18.05 2.29 1.81
CA MET A 215 -17.51 1.00 1.39
C MET A 215 -16.50 0.43 2.41
N LEU A 216 -15.58 1.25 2.88
CA LEU A 216 -14.55 0.82 3.84
C LEU A 216 -15.05 0.79 5.28
N SER A 217 -15.90 1.74 5.66
CA SER A 217 -16.34 1.90 7.06
C SER A 217 -17.55 1.04 7.42
N GLN A 218 -18.36 0.61 6.44
CA GLN A 218 -19.61 -0.11 6.68
C GLN A 218 -19.71 -1.41 5.86
N MET A 219 -19.55 -1.32 4.51
CA MET A 219 -19.87 -2.48 3.65
C MET A 219 -18.87 -3.62 3.81
N LEU A 220 -17.56 -3.34 3.83
CA LEU A 220 -16.54 -4.38 4.05
C LEU A 220 -16.71 -5.06 5.40
N PRO A 221 -16.69 -4.37 6.56
CA PRO A 221 -16.71 -5.04 7.87
C PRO A 221 -18.06 -5.67 8.21
N ASN A 222 -19.17 -5.07 7.80
CA ASN A 222 -20.49 -5.48 8.27
C ASN A 222 -21.29 -6.34 7.27
N VAL A 223 -20.86 -6.41 6.01
CA VAL A 223 -21.54 -7.17 4.96
C VAL A 223 -20.62 -8.23 4.39
N ILE A 224 -19.52 -7.81 3.75
CA ILE A 224 -18.65 -8.71 2.98
C ILE A 224 -17.89 -9.66 3.91
N PHE A 225 -17.26 -9.15 4.98
CA PHE A 225 -16.52 -9.98 5.94
C PHE A 225 -17.44 -10.94 6.73
N ARG A 226 -18.72 -10.62 6.79
CA ARG A 226 -19.74 -11.50 7.41
C ARG A 226 -20.45 -12.41 6.41
N GLY A 227 -20.27 -12.21 5.12
CA GLY A 227 -20.94 -12.95 4.06
C GLY A 227 -22.45 -12.67 3.99
N ASP A 228 -22.91 -11.51 4.47
CA ASP A 228 -24.32 -11.15 4.56
C ASP A 228 -24.80 -10.51 3.25
N PHE A 229 -24.91 -11.32 2.20
CA PHE A 229 -25.37 -10.89 0.88
C PHE A 229 -26.91 -11.00 0.70
N ASP A 230 -27.62 -11.57 1.66
CA ASP A 230 -29.08 -11.78 1.61
C ASP A 230 -29.86 -10.66 2.29
N THR A 231 -29.26 -9.93 3.24
CA THR A 231 -29.85 -8.71 3.82
C THR A 231 -29.68 -7.55 2.84
N VAL A 232 -30.72 -7.25 2.09
CA VAL A 232 -30.67 -6.29 0.98
C VAL A 232 -30.72 -4.85 1.49
N ARG A 233 -29.66 -4.10 1.25
CA ARG A 233 -29.57 -2.65 1.48
C ARG A 233 -29.79 -1.89 0.18
N PHE A 234 -29.29 -2.45 -0.92
CA PHE A 234 -29.50 -2.00 -2.29
C PHE A 234 -29.47 -3.23 -3.21
N ALA A 235 -30.60 -3.55 -3.85
CA ALA A 235 -30.72 -4.79 -4.64
C ALA A 235 -29.78 -4.78 -5.86
N LEU A 236 -29.15 -5.93 -6.15
CA LEU A 236 -28.25 -6.11 -7.29
C LEU A 236 -28.90 -5.73 -8.62
N LYS A 237 -30.19 -6.10 -8.84
CA LYS A 237 -30.92 -5.72 -10.05
C LYS A 237 -31.02 -4.21 -10.25
N LEU A 238 -31.08 -3.42 -9.18
CA LEU A 238 -31.11 -1.95 -9.25
C LEU A 238 -29.71 -1.39 -9.54
N ALA A 239 -28.67 -1.93 -8.87
CA ALA A 239 -27.31 -1.53 -9.16
C ALA A 239 -26.90 -1.85 -10.61
N ARG A 240 -27.31 -3.02 -11.13
CA ARG A 240 -27.10 -3.40 -12.54
C ARG A 240 -27.82 -2.44 -13.50
N LYS A 241 -29.04 -2.02 -13.17
CA LYS A 241 -29.78 -1.01 -13.95
C LYS A 241 -29.01 0.32 -13.96
N ASP A 242 -28.51 0.78 -12.81
CA ASP A 242 -27.86 2.08 -12.70
C ASP A 242 -26.55 2.14 -13.52
N ILE A 243 -25.72 1.08 -13.45
CA ILE A 243 -24.52 1.04 -14.28
C ILE A 243 -24.84 0.90 -15.76
N GLY A 244 -25.90 0.16 -16.13
CA GLY A 244 -26.38 0.07 -17.51
C GLY A 244 -26.80 1.43 -18.07
N LEU A 245 -27.50 2.25 -17.30
CA LEU A 245 -27.85 3.63 -17.69
C LEU A 245 -26.60 4.51 -17.87
N ALA A 246 -25.58 4.33 -17.04
CA ALA A 246 -24.32 5.07 -17.20
C ALA A 246 -23.58 4.67 -18.49
N THR A 247 -23.55 3.39 -18.84
CA THR A 247 -22.92 2.90 -20.08
C THR A 247 -23.75 3.27 -21.33
N GLU A 248 -25.07 3.36 -21.23
CA GLU A 248 -25.94 3.92 -22.30
C GLU A 248 -25.63 5.40 -22.53
N LEU A 249 -25.61 6.21 -21.48
CA LEU A 249 -25.24 7.62 -21.54
C LEU A 249 -23.85 7.82 -22.16
N ALA A 250 -22.90 6.96 -21.80
CA ALA A 250 -21.55 7.00 -22.36
C ALA A 250 -21.55 6.79 -23.89
N ARG A 251 -22.41 5.89 -24.40
CA ARG A 251 -22.58 5.68 -25.85
C ARG A 251 -23.22 6.90 -26.53
N GLU A 252 -24.20 7.56 -25.91
CA GLU A 252 -24.82 8.77 -26.46
C GLU A 252 -23.82 9.92 -26.63
N TYR A 253 -22.83 9.99 -25.73
CA TYR A 253 -21.84 11.06 -25.73
C TYR A 253 -20.47 10.63 -26.31
N ASP A 254 -20.34 9.45 -26.92
CA ASP A 254 -19.08 8.90 -27.43
C ASP A 254 -17.93 8.98 -26.39
N VAL A 255 -18.21 8.58 -25.16
CA VAL A 255 -17.20 8.50 -24.07
C VAL A 255 -16.81 7.04 -23.86
N PRO A 256 -15.54 6.66 -24.05
CA PRO A 256 -15.06 5.33 -23.71
C PRO A 256 -15.10 5.07 -22.21
N MET A 257 -15.78 3.99 -21.79
CA MET A 257 -15.87 3.59 -20.37
C MET A 257 -15.59 2.10 -20.18
N PRO A 258 -14.34 1.64 -20.43
CA PRO A 258 -14.01 0.22 -20.35
C PRO A 258 -14.19 -0.39 -18.98
N LEU A 259 -13.89 0.34 -17.90
CA LEU A 259 -14.02 -0.18 -16.53
C LEU A 259 -15.48 -0.29 -16.09
N ALA A 260 -16.32 0.68 -16.45
CA ALA A 260 -17.75 0.61 -16.21
C ALA A 260 -18.40 -0.55 -17.00
N ALA A 261 -17.96 -0.78 -18.24
CA ALA A 261 -18.42 -1.91 -19.03
C ALA A 261 -18.04 -3.27 -18.41
N VAL A 262 -16.83 -3.41 -17.90
CA VAL A 262 -16.40 -4.62 -17.16
C VAL A 262 -17.25 -4.79 -15.90
N ALA A 263 -17.46 -3.73 -15.12
CA ALA A 263 -18.29 -3.79 -13.90
C ALA A 263 -19.73 -4.19 -14.24
N GLU A 264 -20.31 -3.68 -15.35
CA GLU A 264 -21.63 -4.08 -15.82
C GLU A 264 -21.68 -5.57 -16.15
N GLN A 265 -20.68 -6.13 -16.85
CA GLN A 265 -20.64 -7.56 -17.18
C GLN A 265 -20.54 -8.46 -15.94
N ILE A 266 -19.79 -8.07 -14.93
CA ILE A 266 -19.75 -8.78 -13.63
C ILE A 266 -21.15 -8.82 -13.00
N MET A 267 -21.90 -7.72 -13.05
CA MET A 267 -23.28 -7.69 -12.55
C MET A 267 -24.21 -8.54 -13.41
N VAL A 268 -24.04 -8.56 -14.74
CA VAL A 268 -24.81 -9.44 -15.64
C VAL A 268 -24.58 -10.91 -15.29
N GLU A 269 -23.36 -11.31 -15.04
CA GLU A 269 -23.04 -12.68 -14.60
C GLU A 269 -23.74 -13.03 -13.27
N ALA A 270 -23.68 -12.14 -12.28
CA ALA A 270 -24.38 -12.36 -11.02
C ALA A 270 -25.90 -12.43 -11.17
N MET A 271 -26.49 -11.60 -12.08
CA MET A 271 -27.91 -11.69 -12.44
C MET A 271 -28.25 -13.05 -13.08
N ALA A 272 -27.42 -13.56 -13.98
CA ALA A 272 -27.61 -14.88 -14.61
C ALA A 272 -27.58 -16.03 -13.61
N ARG A 273 -26.93 -15.85 -12.45
CA ARG A 273 -26.95 -16.80 -11.33
C ARG A 273 -28.22 -16.69 -10.44
N GLY A 274 -29.17 -15.84 -10.79
CA GLY A 274 -30.40 -15.64 -10.03
C GLY A 274 -30.23 -14.75 -8.79
N TRP A 275 -29.13 -13.96 -8.69
CA TRP A 275 -28.83 -13.13 -7.51
C TRP A 275 -29.44 -11.74 -7.55
N GLY A 276 -30.36 -11.47 -8.48
CA GLY A 276 -30.95 -10.14 -8.66
C GLY A 276 -31.61 -9.53 -7.43
N ASP A 277 -32.15 -10.37 -6.55
CA ASP A 277 -32.79 -9.96 -5.29
C ASP A 277 -31.82 -10.00 -4.08
N LYS A 278 -30.54 -10.33 -4.26
CA LYS A 278 -29.50 -10.18 -3.25
C LYS A 278 -29.00 -8.73 -3.18
N ASP A 279 -28.21 -8.43 -2.15
CA ASP A 279 -27.52 -7.14 -2.03
C ASP A 279 -26.58 -6.89 -3.20
N SER A 280 -26.39 -5.65 -3.58
CA SER A 280 -25.51 -5.21 -4.68
C SER A 280 -24.04 -5.60 -4.51
N THR A 281 -23.65 -6.04 -3.33
CA THR A 281 -22.31 -6.59 -3.03
C THR A 281 -22.21 -8.08 -3.36
N ALA A 282 -23.29 -8.77 -3.70
CA ALA A 282 -23.29 -10.21 -4.03
C ALA A 282 -22.31 -10.61 -5.16
N PRO A 283 -22.01 -9.78 -6.18
CA PRO A 283 -20.97 -10.07 -7.19
C PRO A 283 -19.58 -10.35 -6.60
N TRP A 284 -19.32 -9.95 -5.34
CA TRP A 284 -18.09 -10.31 -4.63
C TRP A 284 -17.86 -11.82 -4.58
N MET A 285 -18.94 -12.61 -4.46
CA MET A 285 -18.88 -14.07 -4.46
C MET A 285 -18.32 -14.65 -5.76
N LEU A 286 -18.51 -13.99 -6.91
CA LEU A 286 -17.91 -14.42 -8.18
C LEU A 286 -16.39 -14.42 -8.13
N GLN A 287 -15.82 -13.35 -7.55
CA GLN A 287 -14.36 -13.23 -7.39
C GLN A 287 -13.82 -14.23 -6.36
N GLU A 288 -14.55 -14.46 -5.28
CA GLU A 288 -14.21 -15.48 -4.28
C GLU A 288 -14.19 -16.90 -4.88
N GLU A 289 -15.22 -17.25 -5.64
CA GLU A 289 -15.31 -18.52 -6.35
C GLU A 289 -14.17 -18.69 -7.35
N ALA A 290 -13.91 -17.69 -8.19
CA ALA A 290 -12.83 -17.71 -9.19
C ALA A 290 -11.45 -17.87 -8.55
N ALA A 291 -11.24 -17.31 -7.36
CA ALA A 291 -9.97 -17.36 -6.63
C ALA A 291 -9.88 -18.55 -5.65
N GLY A 292 -10.98 -19.27 -5.42
CA GLY A 292 -11.04 -20.39 -4.44
C GLY A 292 -10.83 -19.94 -2.99
N VAL A 293 -11.24 -18.70 -2.64
CA VAL A 293 -11.10 -18.13 -1.29
C VAL A 293 -12.39 -17.47 -0.84
N GLN A 294 -12.54 -17.27 0.45
CA GLN A 294 -13.59 -16.43 1.03
C GLN A 294 -12.98 -15.26 1.79
N VAL A 295 -13.46 -14.05 1.53
CA VAL A 295 -13.05 -12.85 2.22
C VAL A 295 -13.94 -12.67 3.45
N ARG A 296 -13.58 -13.33 4.53
CA ARG A 296 -14.33 -13.34 5.80
C ARG A 296 -13.43 -12.96 6.95
N GLU A 297 -14.00 -12.34 7.97
CA GLU A 297 -13.32 -12.15 9.24
C GLU A 297 -13.05 -13.53 9.87
N ARG A 298 -11.80 -13.79 10.25
CA ARG A 298 -11.46 -14.99 10.99
C ARG A 298 -11.79 -14.74 12.46
N THR A 299 -12.70 -15.53 12.99
CA THR A 299 -13.00 -15.60 14.43
C THR A 299 -11.81 -16.13 15.22
#